data_337803041611b8b6a48752da7e56dd94
#
_entry.id   337803041611b8b6a48752da7e56dd94
#
_cell.length_a   1.000
_cell.length_b   1.000
_cell.length_c   1.000
_cell.angle_alpha   90.00
_cell.angle_beta   90.00
_cell.angle_gamma   90.00
#
_symmetry.space_group_name_H-M   'P 1'
#
loop_
_entity.id
_entity.type
_entity.pdbx_description
1 polymer ?
#
loop_
_entity_poly.entity_id
_entity_poly.type
_entity_poly.pdbx_seq_one_letter_code
_entity_poly.pdbx_strand_id
1 'polypeptide(L)'
;NQLIELLKLEKIDDLIFRGASEDLGFRQVFGGQVVAQSLSAAMQVAPPERVLHSCHAYFLAPGDSQYPIIYDVETLREGRNFSALRVKAIQHKNVICHVTASFQVPEEGFDHQSAMPQVPGPEQCIDEHEIMLKVAQTLPESLSEKFAQERPFHIHSRYLNNPFDGRELPPEQYAWFKTNGEAPLDLQTQQCLLAYFSDFHCILTALHPHGKGFLQKG
;
A
#
# COMPACT_ATOMS: atom_id res chain seq x y z
N ASN A 1 -5.11 -10.12 12.18
CA ASN A 1 -4.98 -10.02 10.72
C ASN A 1 -3.51 -9.83 10.36
N GLN A 2 -2.97 -10.70 9.49
CA GLN A 2 -1.55 -10.69 9.10
C GLN A 2 -1.09 -9.34 8.56
N LEU A 3 -1.93 -8.63 7.78
CA LEU A 3 -1.60 -7.32 7.25
C LEU A 3 -1.42 -6.28 8.37
N ILE A 4 -2.25 -6.30 9.41
CA ILE A 4 -2.11 -5.40 10.56
C ILE A 4 -0.81 -5.71 11.33
N GLU A 5 -0.47 -6.99 11.49
CA GLU A 5 0.81 -7.37 12.12
C GLU A 5 2.01 -6.91 11.29
N LEU A 6 1.91 -6.98 9.96
CA LEU A 6 2.95 -6.47 9.05
C LEU A 6 3.21 -4.97 9.22
N LEU A 7 2.17 -4.19 9.57
CA LEU A 7 2.28 -2.74 9.79
C LEU A 7 2.80 -2.38 11.18
N LYS A 8 2.89 -3.34 12.12
CA LYS A 8 3.52 -3.14 13.41
C LYS A 8 5.03 -3.19 13.27
N LEU A 9 5.68 -2.13 13.72
CA LEU A 9 7.13 -2.01 13.63
C LEU A 9 7.77 -2.30 14.97
N GLU A 10 8.95 -2.92 14.93
CA GLU A 10 9.83 -3.02 16.10
C GLU A 10 10.55 -1.70 16.30
N LYS A 11 10.39 -1.09 17.46
CA LYS A 11 11.15 0.11 17.83
C LYS A 11 12.57 -0.30 18.21
N ILE A 12 13.57 0.15 17.45
CA ILE A 12 15.00 -0.11 17.71
C ILE A 12 15.59 1.02 18.56
N ASP A 13 15.19 2.26 18.25
CA ASP A 13 15.61 3.47 18.97
C ASP A 13 14.48 4.52 18.85
N ASP A 14 14.63 5.70 19.44
CA ASP A 14 13.58 6.72 19.47
C ASP A 14 13.07 7.12 18.08
N LEU A 15 13.94 7.15 17.09
CA LEU A 15 13.64 7.53 15.71
C LEU A 15 13.90 6.40 14.69
N ILE A 16 14.25 5.19 15.17
CA ILE A 16 14.63 4.06 14.31
C ILE A 16 13.70 2.88 14.56
N PHE A 17 13.11 2.39 13.49
CA PHE A 17 12.19 1.27 13.50
C PHE A 17 12.61 0.20 12.50
N ARG A 18 12.18 -1.05 12.74
CA ARG A 18 12.38 -2.17 11.85
C ARG A 18 11.03 -2.80 11.49
N GLY A 19 10.76 -2.95 10.20
CA GLY A 19 9.60 -3.65 9.67
C GLY A 19 10.00 -4.94 8.98
N ALA A 20 9.20 -5.99 9.15
CA ALA A 20 9.30 -7.19 8.32
C ALA A 20 8.88 -6.88 6.88
N SER A 21 9.37 -7.65 5.93
CA SER A 21 8.93 -7.59 4.54
C SER A 21 8.06 -8.80 4.21
N GLU A 22 7.06 -8.62 3.34
CA GLU A 22 6.18 -9.66 2.84
C GLU A 22 6.53 -9.98 1.38
N ASP A 23 6.58 -11.28 1.06
CA ASP A 23 6.74 -11.76 -0.31
C ASP A 23 5.36 -12.04 -0.93
N LEU A 24 4.84 -11.09 -1.72
CA LEU A 24 3.59 -11.23 -2.46
C LEU A 24 3.72 -12.06 -3.76
N GLY A 25 4.80 -12.84 -3.90
CA GLY A 25 5.11 -13.62 -5.11
C GLY A 25 6.12 -12.94 -6.03
N PHE A 26 6.60 -11.76 -5.65
CA PHE A 26 7.65 -11.01 -6.34
C PHE A 26 8.86 -10.83 -5.42
N ARG A 27 10.07 -10.91 -5.98
CA ARG A 27 11.28 -10.65 -5.20
C ARG A 27 11.32 -9.23 -4.62
N GLN A 28 10.67 -8.30 -5.29
CA GLN A 28 10.63 -6.90 -4.86
C GLN A 28 9.54 -6.70 -3.79
N VAL A 29 9.88 -5.94 -2.75
CA VAL A 29 8.91 -5.50 -1.75
C VAL A 29 7.84 -4.64 -2.42
N PHE A 30 6.58 -4.86 -2.05
CA PHE A 30 5.46 -4.05 -2.50
C PHE A 30 5.59 -2.60 -2.02
N GLY A 31 5.46 -1.64 -2.93
CA GLY A 31 5.66 -0.23 -2.61
C GLY A 31 4.65 0.30 -1.58
N GLY A 32 3.39 -0.14 -1.65
CA GLY A 32 2.37 0.18 -0.67
C GLY A 32 2.74 -0.27 0.75
N GLN A 33 3.42 -1.41 0.91
CA GLN A 33 3.95 -1.83 2.20
C GLN A 33 5.00 -0.84 2.74
N VAL A 34 5.94 -0.42 1.88
CA VAL A 34 7.00 0.50 2.28
C VAL A 34 6.42 1.85 2.73
N VAL A 35 5.43 2.38 2.00
CA VAL A 35 4.75 3.63 2.37
C VAL A 35 3.98 3.46 3.68
N ALA A 36 3.18 2.41 3.81
CA ALA A 36 2.36 2.18 5.00
C ALA A 36 3.21 2.00 6.26
N GLN A 37 4.29 1.23 6.18
CA GLN A 37 5.24 1.07 7.30
C GLN A 37 5.99 2.38 7.60
N SER A 38 6.34 3.18 6.59
CA SER A 38 6.92 4.52 6.80
C SER A 38 5.96 5.44 7.57
N LEU A 39 4.67 5.41 7.23
CA LEU A 39 3.66 6.17 7.95
C LEU A 39 3.46 5.65 9.38
N SER A 40 3.47 4.33 9.57
CA SER A 40 3.43 3.71 10.90
C SER A 40 4.62 4.17 11.78
N ALA A 41 5.83 4.27 11.21
CA ALA A 41 7.00 4.81 11.91
C ALA A 41 6.82 6.30 12.24
N ALA A 42 6.37 7.11 11.27
CA ALA A 42 6.14 8.53 11.48
C ALA A 42 5.08 8.81 12.56
N MET A 43 3.99 8.04 12.58
CA MET A 43 2.92 8.16 13.58
C MET A 43 3.39 7.83 15.00
N GLN A 44 4.37 6.95 15.18
CA GLN A 44 4.95 6.64 16.49
C GLN A 44 5.87 7.76 17.02
N VAL A 45 6.33 8.65 16.15
CA VAL A 45 7.19 9.80 16.51
C VAL A 45 6.38 11.10 16.60
N ALA A 46 5.33 11.23 15.80
CA ALA A 46 4.49 12.42 15.82
C ALA A 46 3.80 12.61 17.18
N PRO A 47 3.57 13.86 17.63
CA PRO A 47 2.80 14.13 18.83
C PRO A 47 1.42 13.45 18.78
N PRO A 48 0.97 12.79 19.86
CA PRO A 48 -0.19 11.90 19.86
C PRO A 48 -1.53 12.60 19.59
N GLU A 49 -1.60 13.91 19.79
CA GLU A 49 -2.78 14.73 19.51
C GLU A 49 -2.92 15.11 18.02
N ARG A 50 -1.95 14.74 17.20
CA ARG A 50 -1.93 15.10 15.78
C ARG A 50 -2.30 13.91 14.90
N VAL A 51 -3.02 14.22 13.85
CA VAL A 51 -3.51 13.24 12.86
C VAL A 51 -2.79 13.47 11.54
N LEU A 52 -2.38 12.39 10.89
CA LEU A 52 -1.86 12.42 9.52
C LEU A 52 -2.93 12.98 8.58
N HIS A 53 -2.59 13.97 7.76
CA HIS A 53 -3.49 14.51 6.74
C HIS A 53 -2.94 14.44 5.32
N SER A 54 -1.62 14.29 5.16
CA SER A 54 -1.02 14.14 3.83
C SER A 54 0.34 13.46 3.90
N CYS A 55 0.68 12.77 2.82
CA CYS A 55 2.02 12.22 2.62
C CYS A 55 2.43 12.28 1.15
N HIS A 56 3.73 12.24 0.92
CA HIS A 56 4.34 12.14 -0.39
C HIS A 56 5.49 11.13 -0.33
N ALA A 57 5.55 10.23 -1.31
CA ALA A 57 6.57 9.18 -1.37
C ALA A 57 7.39 9.28 -2.66
N TYR A 58 8.71 9.09 -2.54
CA TYR A 58 9.62 8.89 -3.67
C TYR A 58 10.25 7.52 -3.56
N PHE A 59 9.97 6.65 -4.51
CA PHE A 59 10.64 5.36 -4.67
C PHE A 59 11.97 5.59 -5.40
N LEU A 60 13.08 5.17 -4.80
CA LEU A 60 14.43 5.43 -5.28
C LEU A 60 15.13 4.17 -5.80
N ALA A 61 14.81 3.02 -5.20
CA ALA A 61 15.37 1.72 -5.56
C ALA A 61 14.40 0.60 -5.17
N PRO A 62 14.47 -0.57 -5.85
CA PRO A 62 13.70 -1.73 -5.43
C PRO A 62 14.20 -2.27 -4.09
N GLY A 63 13.25 -2.60 -3.20
CA GLY A 63 13.55 -3.36 -1.98
C GLY A 63 13.46 -4.87 -2.24
N ASP A 64 14.18 -5.68 -1.46
CA ASP A 64 14.15 -7.15 -1.51
C ASP A 64 13.23 -7.68 -0.41
N SER A 65 12.21 -8.47 -0.78
CA SER A 65 11.20 -9.00 0.15
C SER A 65 11.77 -10.01 1.18
N GLN A 66 12.99 -10.49 1.00
CA GLN A 66 13.64 -11.44 1.91
C GLN A 66 14.29 -10.76 3.13
N TYR A 67 14.41 -9.44 3.13
CA TYR A 67 15.12 -8.70 4.18
C TYR A 67 14.21 -7.67 4.84
N PRO A 68 14.37 -7.43 6.15
CA PRO A 68 13.65 -6.36 6.84
C PRO A 68 14.07 -4.98 6.33
N ILE A 69 13.21 -4.00 6.57
CA ILE A 69 13.44 -2.60 6.22
C ILE A 69 13.65 -1.80 7.51
N ILE A 70 14.65 -0.94 7.49
CA ILE A 70 14.89 0.04 8.56
C ILE A 70 14.23 1.36 8.16
N TYR A 71 13.46 1.94 9.07
CA TYR A 71 12.80 3.21 8.93
C TYR A 71 13.46 4.22 9.86
N ASP A 72 14.18 5.18 9.29
CA ASP A 72 14.85 6.28 9.98
C ASP A 72 13.96 7.53 9.86
N VAL A 73 13.42 7.99 10.99
CA VAL A 73 12.47 9.09 11.07
C VAL A 73 13.20 10.37 11.48
N GLU A 74 12.95 11.44 10.72
CA GLU A 74 13.48 12.78 10.97
C GLU A 74 12.34 13.77 11.13
N THR A 75 12.33 14.52 12.21
CA THR A 75 11.41 15.65 12.40
C THR A 75 11.93 16.85 11.62
N LEU A 76 11.27 17.22 10.53
CA LEU A 76 11.62 18.39 9.72
C LEU A 76 11.13 19.69 10.36
N ARG A 77 9.95 19.62 10.97
CA ARG A 77 9.33 20.76 11.64
C ARG A 77 8.37 20.28 12.72
N GLU A 78 8.40 20.95 13.85
CA GLU A 78 7.37 20.87 14.88
C GLU A 78 6.89 22.27 15.21
N GLY A 79 5.70 22.62 14.73
CA GLY A 79 5.02 23.88 14.99
C GLY A 79 3.91 23.72 16.02
N ARG A 80 3.14 24.79 16.24
CA ARG A 80 2.03 24.77 17.21
C ARG A 80 0.94 23.76 16.80
N ASN A 81 0.47 23.80 15.54
CA ASN A 81 -0.66 23.00 15.06
C ASN A 81 -0.23 21.92 14.06
N PHE A 82 0.97 22.02 13.46
CA PHE A 82 1.47 21.13 12.41
C PHE A 82 2.83 20.53 12.77
N SER A 83 3.05 19.30 12.37
CA SER A 83 4.36 18.64 12.28
C SER A 83 4.60 18.14 10.88
N ALA A 84 5.85 18.20 10.44
CA ALA A 84 6.29 17.54 9.21
C ALA A 84 7.44 16.60 9.55
N LEU A 85 7.30 15.34 9.16
CA LEU A 85 8.29 14.31 9.38
C LEU A 85 8.72 13.71 8.03
N ARG A 86 9.97 13.30 7.96
CA ARG A 86 10.52 12.53 6.85
C ARG A 86 10.97 11.17 7.34
N VAL A 87 10.65 10.14 6.58
CA VAL A 87 11.08 8.77 6.83
C VAL A 87 11.93 8.29 5.67
N LYS A 88 13.09 7.73 5.98
CA LYS A 88 13.92 7.00 5.03
C LYS A 88 13.69 5.51 5.26
N ALA A 89 13.18 4.82 4.25
CA ALA A 89 13.15 3.36 4.23
C ALA A 89 14.48 2.86 3.66
N ILE A 90 15.22 2.07 4.45
CA ILE A 90 16.61 1.69 4.18
C ILE A 90 16.72 0.17 4.15
N GLN A 91 17.39 -0.34 3.13
CA GLN A 91 17.77 -1.74 3.03
C GLN A 91 19.22 -1.86 2.49
N HIS A 92 20.05 -2.73 3.08
CA HIS A 92 21.46 -2.92 2.65
C HIS A 92 22.24 -1.61 2.49
N LYS A 93 22.08 -0.65 3.40
CA LYS A 93 22.68 0.71 3.38
C LYS A 93 22.13 1.65 2.29
N ASN A 94 21.22 1.18 1.43
CA ASN A 94 20.61 2.02 0.40
C ASN A 94 19.25 2.52 0.86
N VAL A 95 18.95 3.77 0.59
CA VAL A 95 17.60 4.32 0.74
C VAL A 95 16.76 3.83 -0.43
N ILE A 96 15.72 3.04 -0.14
CA ILE A 96 14.81 2.50 -1.17
C ILE A 96 13.60 3.41 -1.39
N CYS A 97 13.20 4.15 -0.34
CA CYS A 97 12.08 5.09 -0.43
C CYS A 97 12.28 6.25 0.55
N HIS A 98 11.83 7.44 0.16
CA HIS A 98 11.61 8.59 1.04
C HIS A 98 10.12 8.86 1.15
N VAL A 99 9.62 9.00 2.38
CA VAL A 99 8.25 9.45 2.65
C VAL A 99 8.30 10.72 3.48
N THR A 100 7.63 11.77 3.04
CA THR A 100 7.39 12.97 3.85
C THR A 100 5.92 12.98 4.23
N ALA A 101 5.63 13.16 5.52
CA ALA A 101 4.29 13.13 6.08
C ALA A 101 4.02 14.41 6.87
N SER A 102 2.81 14.94 6.77
CA SER A 102 2.35 16.10 7.53
C SER A 102 1.22 15.71 8.46
N PHE A 103 1.30 16.17 9.70
CA PHE A 103 0.37 15.91 10.79
C PHE A 103 -0.21 17.22 11.29
N GLN A 104 -1.46 17.21 11.70
CA GLN A 104 -2.20 18.37 12.17
C GLN A 104 -3.00 18.07 13.42
N VAL A 105 -3.09 19.01 14.33
CA VAL A 105 -4.11 19.00 15.39
C VAL A 105 -5.48 19.12 14.72
N PRO A 106 -6.45 18.21 15.02
CA PRO A 106 -7.81 18.33 14.48
C PRO A 106 -8.44 19.67 14.85
N GLU A 107 -8.99 20.34 13.87
CA GLU A 107 -9.67 21.64 14.01
C GLU A 107 -11.02 21.59 13.29
N GLU A 108 -12.02 22.29 13.82
CA GLU A 108 -13.28 22.55 13.08
C GLU A 108 -13.03 23.55 11.97
N GLY A 109 -13.68 23.36 10.84
CA GLY A 109 -13.50 24.22 9.68
C GLY A 109 -14.62 24.08 8.65
N PHE A 110 -14.35 24.54 7.43
CA PHE A 110 -15.28 24.37 6.33
C PHE A 110 -15.16 22.95 5.74
N ASP A 111 -16.29 22.28 5.60
CA ASP A 111 -16.37 20.99 4.94
C ASP A 111 -16.70 21.16 3.47
N HIS A 112 -15.89 20.55 2.62
CA HIS A 112 -16.13 20.49 1.18
C HIS A 112 -15.59 19.19 0.60
N GLN A 113 -16.41 18.53 -0.22
CA GLN A 113 -15.96 17.39 -1.02
C GLN A 113 -16.69 17.36 -2.36
N SER A 114 -16.01 16.83 -3.38
CA SER A 114 -16.67 16.47 -4.63
C SER A 114 -17.59 15.28 -4.44
N ALA A 115 -18.66 15.20 -5.22
CA ALA A 115 -19.52 14.02 -5.21
C ALA A 115 -18.71 12.77 -5.57
N MET A 116 -18.90 11.69 -4.82
CA MET A 116 -18.29 10.40 -5.14
C MET A 116 -18.77 9.94 -6.52
N PRO A 117 -17.87 9.48 -7.41
CA PRO A 117 -18.28 8.87 -8.68
C PRO A 117 -19.24 7.70 -8.43
N GLN A 118 -20.26 7.57 -9.31
CA GLN A 118 -21.11 6.39 -9.28
C GLN A 118 -20.36 5.20 -9.87
N VAL A 119 -20.07 4.22 -9.04
CA VAL A 119 -19.29 3.03 -9.41
C VAL A 119 -20.07 1.77 -9.00
N PRO A 120 -19.86 0.63 -9.69
CA PRO A 120 -20.44 -0.65 -9.29
C PRO A 120 -20.03 -1.01 -7.85
N GLY A 121 -20.94 -1.62 -7.09
CA GLY A 121 -20.61 -2.17 -5.77
C GLY A 121 -19.65 -3.37 -5.85
N PRO A 122 -19.03 -3.77 -4.74
CA PRO A 122 -18.05 -4.85 -4.73
C PRO A 122 -18.63 -6.19 -5.24
N GLU A 123 -19.92 -6.44 -5.01
CA GLU A 123 -20.64 -7.63 -5.48
C GLU A 123 -20.83 -7.68 -7.01
N GLN A 124 -20.67 -6.55 -7.69
CA GLN A 124 -20.74 -6.40 -9.16
C GLN A 124 -19.35 -6.36 -9.80
N CYS A 125 -18.31 -6.39 -8.99
CA CYS A 125 -16.91 -6.40 -9.41
C CYS A 125 -16.34 -7.82 -9.40
N ILE A 126 -15.19 -7.99 -10.01
CA ILE A 126 -14.49 -9.26 -10.12
C ILE A 126 -13.66 -9.46 -8.86
N ASP A 127 -13.85 -10.58 -8.15
CA ASP A 127 -12.97 -10.99 -7.06
C ASP A 127 -11.61 -11.43 -7.65
N GLU A 128 -10.57 -10.67 -7.36
CA GLU A 128 -9.22 -10.97 -7.87
C GLU A 128 -8.66 -12.27 -7.32
N HIS A 129 -9.04 -12.69 -6.11
CA HIS A 129 -8.58 -13.94 -5.54
C HIS A 129 -9.11 -15.15 -6.32
N GLU A 130 -10.39 -15.15 -6.73
CA GLU A 130 -10.96 -16.20 -7.56
C GLU A 130 -10.20 -16.35 -8.89
N ILE A 131 -9.77 -15.24 -9.47
CA ILE A 131 -8.99 -15.28 -10.71
C ILE A 131 -7.58 -15.79 -10.45
N MET A 132 -6.95 -15.37 -9.36
CA MET A 132 -5.62 -15.87 -8.98
C MET A 132 -5.63 -17.39 -8.74
N LEU A 133 -6.69 -17.93 -8.14
CA LEU A 133 -6.87 -19.38 -8.00
C LEU A 133 -6.96 -20.10 -9.35
N LYS A 134 -7.66 -19.51 -10.33
CA LYS A 134 -7.75 -20.09 -11.69
C LYS A 134 -6.40 -20.02 -12.40
N VAL A 135 -5.68 -18.92 -12.28
CA VAL A 135 -4.33 -18.76 -12.85
C VAL A 135 -3.35 -19.72 -12.19
N ALA A 136 -3.41 -19.90 -10.87
CA ALA A 136 -2.55 -20.81 -10.12
C ALA A 136 -2.61 -22.26 -10.69
N GLN A 137 -3.79 -22.72 -11.12
CA GLN A 137 -3.97 -24.05 -11.71
C GLN A 137 -3.21 -24.24 -13.03
N THR A 138 -2.80 -23.16 -13.70
CA THR A 138 -2.06 -23.20 -14.96
C THR A 138 -0.55 -23.01 -14.81
N LEU A 139 -0.09 -22.72 -13.58
CA LEU A 139 1.31 -22.44 -13.26
C LEU A 139 2.05 -23.70 -12.76
N PRO A 140 3.40 -23.74 -12.87
CA PRO A 140 4.20 -24.73 -12.18
C PRO A 140 3.95 -24.70 -10.66
N GLU A 141 4.03 -25.88 -10.00
CA GLU A 141 3.70 -26.09 -8.59
C GLU A 141 4.30 -25.05 -7.63
N SER A 142 5.59 -24.71 -7.83
CA SER A 142 6.31 -23.72 -7.00
C SER A 142 5.74 -22.29 -7.07
N LEU A 143 5.08 -21.91 -8.16
CA LEU A 143 4.39 -20.64 -8.33
C LEU A 143 2.90 -20.75 -7.97
N SER A 144 2.28 -21.89 -8.28
CA SER A 144 0.88 -22.18 -8.00
C SER A 144 0.55 -21.99 -6.52
N GLU A 145 1.36 -22.52 -5.61
CA GLU A 145 1.18 -22.37 -4.16
C GLU A 145 1.18 -20.89 -3.72
N LYS A 146 2.09 -20.07 -4.25
CA LYS A 146 2.17 -18.65 -3.93
C LYS A 146 0.95 -17.86 -4.41
N PHE A 147 0.48 -18.16 -5.63
CA PHE A 147 -0.70 -17.49 -6.21
C PHE A 147 -2.02 -17.95 -5.58
N ALA A 148 -2.08 -19.18 -5.07
CA ALA A 148 -3.23 -19.72 -4.38
C ALA A 148 -3.30 -19.33 -2.90
N GLN A 149 -2.25 -18.73 -2.35
CA GLN A 149 -2.22 -18.34 -0.95
C GLN A 149 -3.30 -17.30 -0.64
N GLU A 150 -4.07 -17.55 0.42
CA GLU A 150 -5.08 -16.61 0.89
C GLU A 150 -4.41 -15.31 1.38
N ARG A 151 -4.87 -14.19 0.85
CA ARG A 151 -4.40 -12.88 1.28
C ARG A 151 -5.18 -12.39 2.49
N PRO A 152 -4.57 -11.56 3.36
CA PRO A 152 -5.26 -11.01 4.54
C PRO A 152 -6.28 -9.91 4.20
N PHE A 153 -6.63 -9.76 2.92
CA PHE A 153 -7.59 -8.79 2.40
C PHE A 153 -8.17 -9.28 1.07
N HIS A 154 -9.33 -8.74 0.71
CA HIS A 154 -10.00 -8.97 -0.57
C HIS A 154 -9.88 -7.74 -1.46
N ILE A 155 -9.76 -7.97 -2.76
CA ILE A 155 -9.82 -6.93 -3.80
C ILE A 155 -10.90 -7.32 -4.79
N HIS A 156 -11.86 -6.42 -4.99
CA HIS A 156 -12.89 -6.55 -6.02
C HIS A 156 -12.70 -5.43 -7.04
N SER A 157 -12.31 -5.77 -8.26
CA SER A 157 -11.95 -4.83 -9.31
C SER A 157 -12.95 -4.84 -10.46
N ARG A 158 -13.17 -3.66 -11.07
CA ARG A 158 -14.01 -3.56 -12.27
C ARG A 158 -13.40 -4.28 -13.46
N TYR A 159 -12.10 -4.10 -13.67
CA TYR A 159 -11.36 -4.72 -14.75
C TYR A 159 -10.22 -5.55 -14.18
N LEU A 160 -10.03 -6.72 -14.77
CA LEU A 160 -8.81 -7.50 -14.62
C LEU A 160 -7.95 -7.28 -15.84
N ASN A 161 -6.72 -6.90 -15.62
CA ASN A 161 -5.75 -6.88 -16.68
C ASN A 161 -5.22 -8.30 -16.89
N ASN A 162 -5.74 -8.98 -17.92
CA ASN A 162 -5.13 -10.21 -18.40
C ASN A 162 -3.96 -9.85 -19.32
N PRO A 163 -2.70 -10.04 -18.90
CA PRO A 163 -1.54 -9.65 -19.69
C PRO A 163 -1.42 -10.41 -21.02
N PHE A 164 -2.27 -11.41 -21.27
CA PHE A 164 -2.17 -12.30 -22.42
C PHE A 164 -3.26 -12.06 -23.47
N ASP A 165 -4.32 -11.30 -23.16
CA ASP A 165 -5.44 -11.11 -24.11
C ASP A 165 -5.30 -9.89 -25.03
N GLY A 166 -4.38 -8.97 -24.71
CA GLY A 166 -4.11 -7.77 -25.52
C GLY A 166 -5.27 -6.79 -25.62
N ARG A 167 -6.32 -6.96 -24.80
CA ARG A 167 -7.52 -6.15 -24.87
C ARG A 167 -7.27 -4.74 -24.33
N GLU A 168 -7.61 -3.74 -25.12
CA GLU A 168 -7.65 -2.34 -24.68
C GLU A 168 -8.83 -2.10 -23.73
N LEU A 169 -8.57 -1.41 -22.64
CA LEU A 169 -9.55 -1.03 -21.63
C LEU A 169 -9.51 0.50 -21.43
N PRO A 170 -10.56 1.11 -20.90
CA PRO A 170 -10.54 2.53 -20.52
C PRO A 170 -9.42 2.85 -19.52
N PRO A 171 -8.84 4.08 -19.52
CA PRO A 171 -7.82 4.51 -18.58
C PRO A 171 -8.42 4.85 -17.20
N GLU A 172 -9.23 3.95 -16.71
CA GLU A 172 -9.91 4.06 -15.39
C GLU A 172 -9.96 2.70 -14.72
N GLN A 173 -9.88 2.68 -13.39
CA GLN A 173 -10.05 1.49 -12.58
C GLN A 173 -10.83 1.83 -11.31
N TYR A 174 -11.74 0.94 -10.95
CA TYR A 174 -12.42 0.96 -9.66
C TYR A 174 -12.08 -0.33 -8.94
N ALA A 175 -11.66 -0.19 -7.70
CA ALA A 175 -11.32 -1.33 -6.86
C ALA A 175 -11.84 -1.11 -5.43
N TRP A 176 -12.46 -2.13 -4.88
CA TRP A 176 -12.88 -2.19 -3.49
C TRP A 176 -11.89 -3.05 -2.72
N PHE A 177 -11.42 -2.54 -1.59
CA PHE A 177 -10.52 -3.25 -0.69
C PHE A 177 -11.22 -3.52 0.62
N LYS A 178 -11.11 -4.74 1.12
CA LYS A 178 -11.65 -5.15 2.41
C LYS A 178 -10.63 -6.01 3.14
N THR A 179 -10.25 -5.59 4.35
CA THR A 179 -9.40 -6.41 5.24
C THR A 179 -10.21 -7.56 5.83
N ASN A 180 -9.56 -8.72 6.02
CA ASN A 180 -10.18 -9.83 6.73
C ASN A 180 -10.26 -9.51 8.24
N GLY A 181 -11.42 -9.80 8.85
CA GLY A 181 -11.70 -9.57 10.27
C GLY A 181 -12.78 -8.52 10.50
N GLU A 182 -13.40 -8.57 11.68
CA GLU A 182 -14.54 -7.74 12.06
C GLU A 182 -14.20 -6.69 13.12
N ALA A 183 -12.97 -6.68 13.65
CA ALA A 183 -12.59 -5.74 14.70
C ALA A 183 -12.54 -4.31 14.16
N PRO A 184 -13.12 -3.33 14.89
CA PRO A 184 -12.97 -1.93 14.53
C PRO A 184 -11.49 -1.53 14.59
N LEU A 185 -11.02 -0.85 13.55
CA LEU A 185 -9.64 -0.36 13.45
C LEU A 185 -9.58 1.09 13.92
N ASP A 186 -8.51 1.44 14.62
CA ASP A 186 -8.21 2.83 14.94
C ASP A 186 -7.85 3.63 13.67
N LEU A 187 -7.92 4.95 13.76
CA LEU A 187 -7.71 5.84 12.61
C LEU A 187 -6.29 5.68 12.01
N GLN A 188 -5.26 5.50 12.84
CA GLN A 188 -3.88 5.37 12.35
C GLN A 188 -3.71 4.09 11.52
N THR A 189 -4.26 2.97 12.01
CA THR A 189 -4.29 1.71 11.27
C THR A 189 -5.05 1.85 9.95
N GLN A 190 -6.22 2.51 9.94
CA GLN A 190 -6.99 2.76 8.71
C GLN A 190 -6.19 3.60 7.71
N GLN A 191 -5.49 4.65 8.15
CA GLN A 191 -4.64 5.49 7.28
C GLN A 191 -3.46 4.71 6.69
N CYS A 192 -2.81 3.85 7.48
CA CYS A 192 -1.75 2.98 6.98
C CYS A 192 -2.29 1.96 5.95
N LEU A 193 -3.47 1.38 6.19
CA LEU A 193 -4.12 0.47 5.24
C LEU A 193 -4.52 1.19 3.95
N LEU A 194 -5.04 2.40 4.03
CA LEU A 194 -5.34 3.22 2.85
C LEU A 194 -4.06 3.48 2.02
N ALA A 195 -2.96 3.82 2.69
CA ALA A 195 -1.67 4.01 2.04
C ALA A 195 -1.15 2.70 1.39
N TYR A 196 -1.30 1.57 2.08
CA TYR A 196 -0.96 0.25 1.53
C TYR A 196 -1.74 -0.05 0.25
N PHE A 197 -3.06 0.15 0.27
CA PHE A 197 -3.92 -0.15 -0.87
C PHE A 197 -3.79 0.87 -2.02
N SER A 198 -3.33 2.09 -1.77
CA SER A 198 -3.20 3.13 -2.78
C SER A 198 -2.18 2.82 -3.88
N ASP A 199 -1.26 1.87 -3.65
CA ASP A 199 -0.26 1.45 -4.64
C ASP A 199 -0.75 0.32 -5.57
N PHE A 200 -1.95 -0.21 -5.34
CA PHE A 200 -2.55 -1.18 -6.26
C PHE A 200 -3.08 -0.49 -7.52
N HIS A 201 -2.96 -1.17 -8.65
CA HIS A 201 -3.57 -0.80 -9.95
C HIS A 201 -3.10 0.49 -10.64
N CYS A 202 -2.26 1.34 -10.03
CA CYS A 202 -1.84 2.60 -10.63
C CYS A 202 -1.18 2.40 -12.01
N ILE A 203 -0.19 1.52 -12.10
CA ILE A 203 0.50 1.21 -13.36
C ILE A 203 -0.45 0.51 -14.35
N LEU A 204 -1.27 -0.41 -13.86
CA LEU A 204 -2.22 -1.15 -14.71
C LEU A 204 -3.21 -0.21 -15.37
N THR A 205 -3.72 0.79 -14.67
CA THR A 205 -4.63 1.79 -15.22
C THR A 205 -3.99 2.55 -16.38
N ALA A 206 -2.71 2.89 -16.28
CA ALA A 206 -1.97 3.53 -17.37
C ALA A 206 -1.72 2.60 -18.56
N LEU A 207 -1.64 1.29 -18.36
CA LEU A 207 -1.42 0.28 -19.40
C LEU A 207 -2.71 -0.16 -20.13
N HIS A 208 -3.87 0.03 -19.51
CA HIS A 208 -5.17 -0.36 -20.04
C HIS A 208 -5.42 0.07 -21.49
N PRO A 209 -5.21 1.36 -21.89
CA PRO A 209 -5.46 1.81 -23.25
C PRO A 209 -4.53 1.19 -24.30
N HIS A 210 -3.44 0.58 -23.86
CA HIS A 210 -2.43 0.01 -24.74
C HIS A 210 -2.56 -1.52 -24.90
N GLY A 211 -3.56 -2.14 -24.26
CA GLY A 211 -3.71 -3.59 -24.25
C GLY A 211 -2.47 -4.31 -23.67
N LYS A 212 -1.75 -3.66 -22.77
CA LYS A 212 -0.52 -4.19 -22.17
C LYS A 212 -0.76 -4.65 -20.74
N GLY A 213 -0.10 -5.74 -20.38
CA GLY A 213 -0.07 -6.25 -19.02
C GLY A 213 1.25 -5.97 -18.32
N PHE A 214 1.24 -6.06 -17.00
CA PHE A 214 2.39 -5.80 -16.14
C PHE A 214 3.62 -6.69 -16.43
N LEU A 215 3.40 -7.90 -16.99
CA LEU A 215 4.46 -8.87 -17.28
C LEU A 215 5.06 -8.72 -18.70
N GLN A 216 4.51 -7.86 -19.54
CA GLN A 216 5.03 -7.64 -20.88
C GLN A 216 6.20 -6.66 -20.81
N LYS A 217 7.37 -7.10 -21.28
CA LYS A 217 8.50 -6.19 -21.49
C LYS A 217 8.12 -5.19 -22.59
N GLY A 218 8.19 -3.90 -22.24
CA GLY A 218 8.06 -2.81 -23.21
C GLY A 218 9.25 -2.77 -24.16
#